data_3c26fe1db967271724e993048c21b75e
#
_entry.id   3c26fe1db967271724e993048c21b75e
#
_cell.length_a   1.000
_cell.length_b   1.000
_cell.length_c   1.000
_cell.angle_alpha   90.00
_cell.angle_beta   90.00
_cell.angle_gamma   90.00
#
_symmetry.space_group_name_H-M   'P 1'
#
loop_
_entity.id
_entity.type
_entity.pdbx_description
1 polymer ?
#
loop_
_entity_poly.entity_id
_entity_poly.type
_entity_poly.pdbx_seq_one_letter_code
_entity_poly.pdbx_strand_id
1 'polypeptide(L)'
;MYGHSAGAQFIHRYMLLSNDYRISNAVIANAGWYTFLNGSNFPYGIKDTPINISSERVRWLMSSKTNLLIGGSDVGLQSLNTSKGAMRQGNNRLERANNYFSSLILLGEENKIPFRWNFHLIKDVAHSNSEMTPAAAKILLADVGDIKL
;
A
#
# COMPACT_ATOMS: atom_id res chain seq x y z
N MET A 1 -7.56 7.17 -6.11
CA MET A 1 -7.86 7.19 -4.65
C MET A 1 -6.61 7.59 -3.87
N TYR A 2 -6.76 8.28 -2.73
CA TYR A 2 -5.65 8.59 -1.81
C TYR A 2 -6.05 8.25 -0.38
N GLY A 3 -5.14 7.66 0.37
CA GLY A 3 -5.30 7.43 1.80
C GLY A 3 -3.98 7.48 2.55
N HIS A 4 -4.01 8.06 3.75
CA HIS A 4 -2.88 8.16 4.67
C HIS A 4 -3.18 7.34 5.93
N SER A 5 -2.16 6.70 6.50
CA SER A 5 -2.26 5.95 7.76
C SER A 5 -3.37 4.89 7.74
N ALA A 6 -4.42 5.02 8.54
CA ALA A 6 -5.58 4.13 8.53
C ALA A 6 -6.32 4.16 7.17
N GLY A 7 -6.39 5.31 6.49
CA GLY A 7 -6.92 5.42 5.13
C GLY A 7 -6.11 4.63 4.11
N ALA A 8 -4.79 4.60 4.24
CA ALA A 8 -3.92 3.76 3.42
C ALA A 8 -4.18 2.26 3.67
N GLN A 9 -4.35 1.88 4.95
CA GLN A 9 -4.73 0.50 5.31
C GLN A 9 -6.10 0.11 4.73
N PHE A 10 -7.04 1.05 4.70
CA PHE A 10 -8.35 0.83 4.08
C PHE A 10 -8.21 0.60 2.57
N ILE A 11 -7.52 1.50 1.86
CA ILE A 11 -7.42 1.44 0.39
C ILE A 11 -6.80 0.13 -0.09
N HIS A 12 -5.64 -0.28 0.43
CA HIS A 12 -5.00 -1.50 -0.08
C HIS A 12 -5.83 -2.75 0.21
N ARG A 13 -6.53 -2.81 1.35
CA ARG A 13 -7.47 -3.90 1.65
C ARG A 13 -8.73 -3.84 0.80
N TYR A 14 -9.27 -2.65 0.57
CA TYR A 14 -10.39 -2.47 -0.35
C TYR A 14 -10.04 -2.98 -1.75
N MET A 15 -8.88 -2.60 -2.27
CA MET A 15 -8.38 -3.09 -3.56
C MET A 15 -8.20 -4.61 -3.57
N LEU A 16 -7.80 -5.21 -2.47
CA LEU A 16 -7.61 -6.66 -2.36
C LEU A 16 -8.93 -7.42 -2.19
N LEU A 17 -9.86 -6.91 -1.39
CA LEU A 17 -11.04 -7.65 -0.92
C LEU A 17 -12.34 -7.30 -1.66
N SER A 18 -12.43 -6.14 -2.31
CA SER A 18 -13.65 -5.78 -3.04
C SER A 18 -13.67 -6.43 -4.44
N ASN A 19 -14.87 -6.48 -5.06
CA ASN A 19 -15.02 -6.85 -6.46
C ASN A 19 -15.02 -5.63 -7.40
N ASP A 20 -14.54 -4.49 -6.92
CA ASP A 20 -14.45 -3.26 -7.71
C ASP A 20 -13.10 -3.17 -8.42
N TYR A 21 -13.11 -3.15 -9.75
CA TYR A 21 -11.95 -3.04 -10.63
C TYR A 21 -11.80 -1.64 -11.26
N ARG A 22 -12.61 -0.66 -10.83
CA ARG A 22 -12.68 0.67 -11.45
C ARG A 22 -11.61 1.65 -10.93
N ILE A 23 -10.76 1.25 -10.00
CA ILE A 23 -9.70 2.11 -9.47
C ILE A 23 -8.61 2.23 -10.52
N SER A 24 -8.51 3.40 -11.16
CA SER A 24 -7.52 3.69 -12.19
C SER A 24 -6.15 4.07 -11.64
N ASN A 25 -6.10 4.72 -10.47
CA ASN A 25 -4.87 5.12 -9.80
C ASN A 25 -5.10 5.20 -8.28
N ALA A 26 -4.19 4.63 -7.51
CA ALA A 26 -4.23 4.66 -6.06
C ALA A 26 -2.91 5.16 -5.46
N VAL A 27 -3.02 5.92 -4.37
CA VAL A 27 -1.89 6.35 -3.55
C VAL A 27 -2.13 5.91 -2.11
N ILE A 28 -1.23 5.09 -1.60
CA ILE A 28 -1.25 4.48 -0.26
C ILE A 28 -0.09 5.08 0.51
N ALA A 29 -0.36 5.97 1.45
CA ALA A 29 0.68 6.72 2.16
C ALA A 29 0.77 6.34 3.64
N ASN A 30 1.98 6.06 4.13
CA ASN A 30 2.31 5.84 5.54
C ASN A 30 1.37 4.85 6.26
N ALA A 31 1.02 3.74 5.62
CA ALA A 31 0.18 2.72 6.25
C ALA A 31 0.86 2.16 7.51
N GLY A 32 0.08 1.97 8.57
CA GLY A 32 0.59 1.44 9.83
C GLY A 32 1.02 -0.04 9.74
N TRP A 33 0.42 -0.79 8.84
CA TRP A 33 0.72 -2.20 8.52
C TRP A 33 -0.02 -2.60 7.23
N TYR A 34 0.32 -3.78 6.67
CA TYR A 34 -0.19 -4.24 5.39
C TYR A 34 -0.81 -5.64 5.49
N THR A 35 -1.66 -5.99 4.53
CA THR A 35 -2.11 -7.36 4.28
C THR A 35 -1.22 -7.96 3.21
N PHE A 36 -0.26 -8.78 3.61
CA PHE A 36 0.67 -9.46 2.70
C PHE A 36 -0.04 -10.54 1.91
N LEU A 37 0.34 -10.76 0.67
CA LEU A 37 -0.18 -11.84 -0.17
C LEU A 37 0.52 -13.17 0.15
N ASN A 38 0.50 -13.58 1.41
CA ASN A 38 1.17 -14.78 1.92
C ASN A 38 0.27 -15.57 2.88
N GLY A 39 0.74 -16.73 3.35
CA GLY A 39 0.02 -17.62 4.26
C GLY A 39 -0.11 -17.15 5.71
N SER A 40 0.21 -15.90 6.03
CA SER A 40 -0.10 -15.35 7.36
C SER A 40 -1.60 -15.15 7.54
N ASN A 41 -2.08 -15.27 8.78
CA ASN A 41 -3.50 -15.09 9.07
C ASN A 41 -3.93 -13.63 8.80
N PHE A 42 -5.15 -13.49 8.30
CA PHE A 42 -5.80 -12.18 8.17
C PHE A 42 -5.87 -11.49 9.55
N PRO A 43 -5.66 -10.17 9.66
CA PRO A 43 -5.54 -9.22 8.55
C PRO A 43 -4.10 -8.97 8.05
N TYR A 44 -3.09 -9.65 8.58
CA TYR A 44 -1.68 -9.42 8.24
C TYR A 44 -1.20 -10.21 7.01
N GLY A 45 -1.96 -11.22 6.60
CA GLY A 45 -1.82 -12.00 5.39
C GLY A 45 -3.19 -12.42 4.85
N ILE A 46 -3.23 -13.30 3.86
CA ILE A 46 -4.47 -13.68 3.17
C ILE A 46 -5.07 -15.01 3.64
N LYS A 47 -4.43 -15.68 4.59
CA LYS A 47 -5.01 -16.89 5.17
C LYS A 47 -6.20 -16.53 6.06
N ASP A 48 -7.28 -17.30 5.96
CA ASP A 48 -8.53 -17.11 6.75
C ASP A 48 -9.18 -15.72 6.50
N THR A 49 -9.07 -15.21 5.28
CA THR A 49 -9.82 -14.00 4.87
C THR A 49 -11.32 -14.28 4.87
N PRO A 50 -12.15 -13.26 5.20
CA PRO A 50 -13.61 -13.42 5.25
C PRO A 50 -14.24 -13.67 3.86
N ILE A 51 -13.50 -13.45 2.80
CA ILE A 51 -13.90 -13.70 1.41
C ILE A 51 -12.79 -14.44 0.67
N ASN A 52 -13.18 -15.20 -0.36
CA ASN A 52 -12.20 -15.85 -1.23
C ASN A 52 -11.51 -14.81 -2.13
N ILE A 53 -10.17 -14.76 -2.09
CA ILE A 53 -9.37 -13.91 -2.96
C ILE A 53 -8.97 -14.73 -4.19
N SER A 54 -9.55 -14.39 -5.34
CA SER A 54 -9.23 -15.09 -6.58
C SER A 54 -7.84 -14.72 -7.11
N SER A 55 -7.24 -15.60 -7.90
CA SER A 55 -5.98 -15.31 -8.61
C SER A 55 -6.11 -14.14 -9.58
N GLU A 56 -7.30 -13.94 -10.16
CA GLU A 56 -7.62 -12.79 -10.99
C GLU A 56 -7.53 -11.49 -10.19
N ARG A 57 -8.06 -11.50 -8.96
CA ARG A 57 -8.00 -10.34 -8.07
C ARG A 57 -6.57 -9.96 -7.70
N VAL A 58 -5.75 -10.96 -7.39
CA VAL A 58 -4.32 -10.74 -7.12
C VAL A 58 -3.61 -10.16 -8.35
N ARG A 59 -3.88 -10.71 -9.53
CA ARG A 59 -3.32 -10.21 -10.79
C ARG A 59 -3.70 -8.76 -11.04
N TRP A 60 -4.98 -8.42 -10.88
CA TRP A 60 -5.46 -7.06 -11.05
C TRP A 60 -4.79 -6.11 -10.03
N LEU A 61 -4.76 -6.47 -8.76
CA LEU A 61 -4.12 -5.68 -7.71
C LEU A 61 -2.67 -5.34 -8.06
N MET A 62 -1.89 -6.33 -8.45
CA MET A 62 -0.47 -6.17 -8.75
C MET A 62 -0.22 -5.39 -10.05
N SER A 63 -1.10 -5.52 -11.04
CA SER A 63 -1.02 -4.80 -12.31
C SER A 63 -1.74 -3.45 -12.32
N SER A 64 -2.43 -3.09 -11.23
CA SER A 64 -3.06 -1.78 -11.08
C SER A 64 -2.01 -0.68 -10.90
N LYS A 65 -2.30 0.52 -11.40
CA LYS A 65 -1.45 1.69 -11.17
C LYS A 65 -1.59 2.13 -9.71
N THR A 66 -0.65 1.74 -8.89
CA THR A 66 -0.65 2.03 -7.45
C THR A 66 0.69 2.61 -7.03
N ASN A 67 0.65 3.60 -6.16
CA ASN A 67 1.82 4.29 -5.64
C ASN A 67 1.84 4.15 -4.12
N LEU A 68 2.88 3.49 -3.61
CA LEU A 68 3.13 3.37 -2.18
C LEU A 68 4.08 4.49 -1.76
N LEU A 69 3.58 5.41 -0.95
CA LEU A 69 4.35 6.52 -0.42
C LEU A 69 4.71 6.26 1.03
N ILE A 70 5.93 6.57 1.40
CA ILE A 70 6.38 6.49 2.79
C ILE A 70 7.28 7.67 3.14
N GLY A 71 7.06 8.27 4.29
CA GLY A 71 7.95 9.29 4.82
C GLY A 71 9.27 8.67 5.29
N GLY A 72 10.39 9.23 4.85
CA GLY A 72 11.72 8.74 5.21
C GLY A 72 12.03 8.83 6.70
N SER A 73 11.32 9.72 7.41
CA SER A 73 11.41 9.89 8.86
C SER A 73 10.25 9.23 9.64
N ASP A 74 9.39 8.41 8.99
CA ASP A 74 8.28 7.71 9.66
C ASP A 74 8.75 6.43 10.37
N VAL A 75 9.71 6.60 11.27
CA VAL A 75 10.31 5.55 12.11
C VAL A 75 9.84 5.61 13.57
N GLY A 76 8.97 6.57 13.89
CA GLY A 76 8.43 6.76 15.22
C GLY A 76 7.44 5.67 15.65
N LEU A 77 7.33 5.47 16.97
CA LEU A 77 6.43 4.47 17.56
C LEU A 77 5.05 5.04 17.91
N GLN A 78 4.86 6.34 17.80
CA GLN A 78 3.59 6.99 18.13
C GLN A 78 2.46 6.41 17.26
N SER A 79 1.39 5.95 17.92
CA SER A 79 0.23 5.33 17.26
C SER A 79 0.59 4.15 16.34
N LEU A 80 1.74 3.53 16.54
CA LEU A 80 2.14 2.35 15.81
C LEU A 80 1.42 1.12 16.37
N ASN A 81 0.86 0.29 15.50
CA ASN A 81 0.34 -1.02 15.90
C ASN A 81 1.51 -1.94 16.29
N THR A 82 1.55 -2.34 17.56
CA THR A 82 2.60 -3.20 18.15
C THR A 82 2.15 -4.64 18.36
N SER A 83 1.01 -5.04 17.79
CA SER A 83 0.60 -6.45 17.82
C SER A 83 1.64 -7.36 17.17
N LYS A 84 1.69 -8.62 17.59
CA LYS A 84 2.66 -9.61 17.05
C LYS A 84 2.61 -9.72 15.52
N GLY A 85 1.42 -9.58 14.91
CA GLY A 85 1.25 -9.64 13.47
C GLY A 85 1.86 -8.43 12.76
N ALA A 86 1.64 -7.24 13.28
CA ALA A 86 2.22 -6.02 12.73
C ALA A 86 3.74 -5.95 12.94
N MET A 87 4.23 -6.36 14.11
CA MET A 87 5.67 -6.36 14.42
C MET A 87 6.47 -7.32 13.55
N ARG A 88 5.87 -8.42 13.08
CA ARG A 88 6.54 -9.30 12.10
C ARG A 88 6.75 -8.64 10.73
N GLN A 89 6.05 -7.55 10.44
CA GLN A 89 6.21 -6.80 9.18
C GLN A 89 7.38 -5.81 9.21
N GLY A 90 7.83 -5.40 10.41
CA GLY A 90 8.90 -4.44 10.65
C GLY A 90 8.67 -3.65 11.93
N ASN A 91 9.74 -3.03 12.44
CA ASN A 91 9.72 -2.31 13.71
C ASN A 91 9.06 -0.93 13.63
N ASN A 92 8.93 -0.38 12.43
CA ASN A 92 8.33 0.92 12.14
C ASN A 92 7.63 0.91 10.78
N ARG A 93 6.95 2.01 10.43
CA ARG A 93 6.17 2.09 9.19
C ARG A 93 7.04 2.05 7.94
N LEU A 94 8.24 2.65 8.00
CA LEU A 94 9.19 2.64 6.89
C LEU A 94 9.65 1.21 6.57
N GLU A 95 10.05 0.45 7.58
CA GLU A 95 10.43 -0.97 7.40
C GLU A 95 9.27 -1.80 6.84
N ARG A 96 8.05 -1.61 7.37
CA ARG A 96 6.86 -2.34 6.92
C ARG A 96 6.53 -2.06 5.47
N ALA A 97 6.65 -0.79 5.04
CA ALA A 97 6.42 -0.40 3.66
C ALA A 97 7.44 -1.05 2.71
N ASN A 98 8.72 -1.01 3.07
CA ASN A 98 9.79 -1.65 2.29
C ASN A 98 9.57 -3.17 2.18
N ASN A 99 9.30 -3.84 3.30
CA ASN A 99 9.09 -5.30 3.33
C ASN A 99 7.85 -5.71 2.53
N TYR A 100 6.77 -4.95 2.63
CA TYR A 100 5.55 -5.20 1.85
C TYR A 100 5.80 -5.03 0.35
N PHE A 101 6.42 -3.91 -0.07
CA PHE A 101 6.70 -3.63 -1.46
C PHE A 101 7.64 -4.69 -2.07
N SER A 102 8.71 -5.05 -1.35
CA SER A 102 9.63 -6.11 -1.78
C SER A 102 8.94 -7.47 -1.93
N SER A 103 8.01 -7.80 -1.03
CA SER A 103 7.24 -9.05 -1.12
C SER A 103 6.35 -9.11 -2.37
N LEU A 104 5.80 -7.97 -2.80
CA LEU A 104 5.01 -7.90 -4.04
C LEU A 104 5.88 -8.05 -5.28
N ILE A 105 7.07 -7.46 -5.31
CA ILE A 105 8.02 -7.64 -6.41
C ILE A 105 8.36 -9.13 -6.57
N LEU A 106 8.79 -9.78 -5.49
CA LEU A 106 9.13 -11.21 -5.50
C LEU A 106 7.96 -12.08 -5.98
N LEU A 107 6.76 -11.82 -5.47
CA LEU A 107 5.56 -12.55 -5.91
C LEU A 107 5.29 -12.37 -7.40
N GLY A 108 5.48 -11.15 -7.91
CA GLY A 108 5.33 -10.84 -9.34
C GLY A 108 6.32 -11.62 -10.21
N GLU A 109 7.57 -11.65 -9.82
CA GLU A 109 8.64 -12.38 -10.50
C GLU A 109 8.39 -13.90 -10.51
N GLU A 110 8.11 -14.49 -9.33
CA GLU A 110 7.86 -15.92 -9.18
C GLU A 110 6.65 -16.42 -9.98
N ASN A 111 5.58 -15.61 -10.06
CA ASN A 111 4.33 -16.00 -10.70
C ASN A 111 4.14 -15.39 -12.09
N LYS A 112 5.13 -14.66 -12.61
CA LYS A 112 5.08 -13.95 -13.90
C LYS A 112 3.85 -13.03 -14.01
N ILE A 113 3.57 -12.32 -12.93
CA ILE A 113 2.49 -11.34 -12.85
C ILE A 113 3.08 -9.95 -13.13
N PRO A 114 2.54 -9.17 -14.08
CA PRO A 114 2.98 -7.78 -14.28
C PRO A 114 2.81 -6.97 -13.00
N PHE A 115 3.88 -6.32 -12.56
CA PHE A 115 3.88 -5.48 -11.37
C PHE A 115 3.99 -4.01 -11.76
N ARG A 116 2.99 -3.19 -11.39
CA ARG A 116 2.89 -1.78 -11.81
C ARG A 116 2.80 -0.81 -10.62
N TRP A 117 3.19 -1.24 -9.44
CA TRP A 117 3.29 -0.36 -8.30
C TRP A 117 4.60 0.42 -8.32
N ASN A 118 4.56 1.66 -7.85
CA ASN A 118 5.74 2.49 -7.64
C ASN A 118 5.94 2.73 -6.15
N PHE A 119 7.20 2.78 -5.72
CA PHE A 119 7.58 3.12 -4.36
C PHE A 119 8.18 4.53 -4.32
N HIS A 120 7.69 5.37 -3.43
CA HIS A 120 8.14 6.74 -3.27
C HIS A 120 8.55 7.01 -1.82
N LEU A 121 9.83 7.23 -1.60
CA LEU A 121 10.36 7.72 -0.33
C LEU A 121 10.29 9.26 -0.33
N ILE A 122 9.50 9.83 0.57
CA ILE A 122 9.40 11.27 0.74
C ILE A 122 10.39 11.68 1.84
N LYS A 123 11.50 12.27 1.41
CA LYS A 123 12.61 12.63 2.28
C LYS A 123 12.15 13.58 3.39
N ASP A 124 12.70 13.42 4.58
CA ASP A 124 12.52 14.27 5.77
C ASP A 124 11.06 14.40 6.28
N VAL A 125 10.11 13.62 5.71
CA VAL A 125 8.72 13.56 6.17
C VAL A 125 8.54 12.41 7.16
N ALA A 126 7.89 12.69 8.29
CA ALA A 126 7.48 11.71 9.28
C ALA A 126 6.03 11.22 9.04
N HIS A 127 5.29 10.87 10.11
CA HIS A 127 3.89 10.45 10.02
C HIS A 127 2.93 11.64 9.89
N SER A 128 3.05 12.39 8.81
CA SER A 128 2.30 13.64 8.57
C SER A 128 1.48 13.57 7.30
N ASN A 129 0.15 13.61 7.42
CA ASN A 129 -0.73 13.64 6.25
C ASN A 129 -0.58 14.92 5.44
N SER A 130 -0.45 16.08 6.09
CA SER A 130 -0.31 17.37 5.41
C SER A 130 0.95 17.45 4.56
N GLU A 131 2.05 16.85 5.02
CA GLU A 131 3.32 16.83 4.28
C GLU A 131 3.34 15.76 3.17
N MET A 132 2.55 14.68 3.30
CA MET A 132 2.42 13.65 2.26
C MET A 132 1.45 14.05 1.15
N THR A 133 0.43 14.86 1.46
CA THR A 133 -0.63 15.23 0.51
C THR A 133 -0.12 15.89 -0.78
N PRO A 134 0.85 16.83 -0.77
CA PRO A 134 1.35 17.44 -2.01
C PRO A 134 1.96 16.41 -2.98
N ALA A 135 2.72 15.44 -2.47
CA ALA A 135 3.29 14.38 -3.29
C ALA A 135 2.20 13.46 -3.85
N ALA A 136 1.21 13.10 -3.04
CA ALA A 136 0.08 12.29 -3.46
C ALA A 136 -0.76 12.99 -4.53
N ALA A 137 -1.04 14.28 -4.36
CA ALA A 137 -1.79 15.09 -5.33
C ALA A 137 -1.05 15.16 -6.67
N LYS A 138 0.26 15.43 -6.66
CA LYS A 138 1.07 15.45 -7.87
C LYS A 138 0.99 14.13 -8.64
N ILE A 139 1.04 12.99 -7.95
CA ILE A 139 0.96 11.66 -8.57
C ILE A 139 -0.44 11.42 -9.16
N LEU A 140 -1.49 11.75 -8.43
CA LEU A 140 -2.86 11.52 -8.88
C LEU A 140 -3.27 12.42 -10.04
N LEU A 141 -2.77 13.66 -10.06
CA LEU A 141 -3.09 14.66 -11.08
C LEU A 141 -2.19 14.59 -12.32
N ALA A 142 -1.07 13.89 -12.25
CA ALA A 142 -0.15 13.77 -13.38
C ALA A 142 -0.78 13.15 -14.64
N ASP A 143 -1.84 12.35 -14.47
CA ASP A 143 -2.57 11.71 -15.59
C ASP A 143 -3.79 12.51 -16.05
N VAL A 144 -4.17 13.52 -15.29
CA VAL A 144 -5.25 14.44 -15.64
C VAL A 144 -4.56 15.55 -16.44
N GLY A 145 -4.30 15.29 -17.71
CA GLY A 145 -3.71 16.28 -18.61
C GLY A 145 -4.42 17.62 -18.47
N ASP A 146 -3.69 18.72 -18.63
CA ASP A 146 -4.09 20.11 -18.43
C ASP A 146 -5.61 20.36 -18.38
N ILE A 147 -6.21 20.18 -17.23
CA ILE A 147 -7.53 20.76 -16.95
C ILE A 147 -7.25 22.26 -16.86
N LYS A 148 -7.43 22.93 -17.97
CA LYS A 148 -7.55 24.40 -17.97
C LYS A 148 -8.78 24.72 -17.13
N LEU A 149 -8.56 25.15 -15.88
CA LEU A 149 -9.56 25.80 -15.07
C LEU A 149 -9.89 27.17 -15.66
#